data_47b053d81a484bff9ac1b62c43a5d9e8
#
_entry.id   47b053d81a484bff9ac1b62c43a5d9e8
#
_cell.length_a   1.000
_cell.length_b   1.000
_cell.length_c   1.000
_cell.angle_alpha   90.00
_cell.angle_beta   90.00
_cell.angle_gamma   90.00
#
_symmetry.space_group_name_H-M   'P 1'
#
loop_
_entity.id
_entity.type
_entity.pdbx_description
1 polymer ?
#
loop_
_entity_poly.entity_id
_entity_poly.type
_entity_poly.pdbx_seq_one_letter_code
_entity_poly.pdbx_strand_id
1 'polypeptide(L)'
;MINRYERLNQELKMVETKRKVAAYCRVSTDNEDQANSFESQQRYFRQYIERNPDWELYEIFADEGISGTNTKKRKEFNRMIACAKNGDFDLIITKEISRFARNTLDSIYYTRELKKHGVGVIFMNDNINTLDGDAELRLAIMSSIAQEESRKTSERVKCPVLQAHILSGH
;
A
#
# COMPACT_ATOMS: atom_id res chain seq x y z
N MET A 1 -5.48 39.40 -30.37
CA MET A 1 -4.38 38.52 -30.89
C MET A 1 -3.56 38.09 -29.70
N ILE A 2 -3.61 36.80 -29.38
CA ILE A 2 -2.77 36.22 -28.31
C ILE A 2 -1.34 36.22 -28.81
N ASN A 3 -0.44 36.85 -28.05
CA ASN A 3 0.97 36.97 -28.39
C ASN A 3 1.62 35.60 -28.46
N ARG A 4 2.60 35.40 -29.36
CA ARG A 4 3.36 34.15 -29.55
C ARG A 4 3.96 33.63 -28.23
N TYR A 5 4.37 34.52 -27.33
CA TYR A 5 4.85 34.21 -25.99
C TYR A 5 3.74 33.67 -25.07
N GLU A 6 2.51 34.16 -25.18
CA GLU A 6 1.37 33.65 -24.41
C GLU A 6 0.95 32.28 -24.90
N ARG A 7 1.03 31.97 -26.21
CA ARG A 7 0.83 30.62 -26.75
C ARG A 7 1.91 29.65 -26.28
N LEU A 8 3.20 30.06 -26.36
CA LEU A 8 4.31 29.23 -25.89
C LEU A 8 4.20 28.96 -24.38
N ASN A 9 3.81 29.93 -23.58
CA ASN A 9 3.57 29.76 -22.14
C ASN A 9 2.31 28.92 -21.84
N GLN A 10 1.29 28.95 -22.70
CA GLN A 10 0.16 28.06 -22.60
C GLN A 10 0.54 26.65 -23.03
N GLU A 11 1.32 26.45 -24.06
CA GLU A 11 1.88 25.15 -24.49
C GLU A 11 2.86 24.59 -23.45
N LEU A 12 3.68 25.41 -22.81
CA LEU A 12 4.56 25.03 -21.72
C LEU A 12 3.79 24.73 -20.41
N LYS A 13 2.64 25.36 -20.17
CA LYS A 13 1.72 25.02 -19.08
C LYS A 13 0.88 23.78 -19.38
N MET A 14 0.74 23.40 -20.64
CA MET A 14 0.09 22.17 -21.11
C MET A 14 1.06 20.97 -21.21
N VAL A 15 2.31 21.10 -20.83
CA VAL A 15 3.07 19.95 -20.36
C VAL A 15 2.49 19.62 -18.99
N GLU A 16 1.31 19.00 -18.98
CA GLU A 16 0.74 18.38 -17.79
C GLU A 16 1.83 17.47 -17.23
N THR A 17 2.42 17.90 -16.12
CA THR A 17 3.39 17.06 -15.42
C THR A 17 2.63 15.83 -14.97
N LYS A 18 2.86 14.72 -15.68
CA LYS A 18 2.24 13.44 -15.36
C LYS A 18 2.45 13.15 -13.88
N ARG A 19 1.44 12.65 -13.23
CA ARG A 19 1.54 12.22 -11.83
C ARG A 19 2.52 11.06 -11.74
N LYS A 20 3.56 11.20 -10.94
CA LYS A 20 4.53 10.13 -10.68
C LYS A 20 3.91 9.08 -9.77
N VAL A 21 3.89 7.85 -10.22
CA VAL A 21 3.22 6.74 -9.57
C VAL A 21 4.22 5.64 -9.24
N ALA A 22 4.27 5.26 -7.97
CA ALA A 22 4.97 4.07 -7.51
C ALA A 22 3.99 2.90 -7.37
N ALA A 23 4.46 1.67 -7.53
CA ALA A 23 3.70 0.49 -7.15
C ALA A 23 4.37 -0.26 -6.00
N TYR A 24 3.57 -0.91 -5.16
CA TYR A 24 4.08 -1.77 -4.10
C TYR A 24 3.44 -3.16 -4.17
N CYS A 25 4.28 -4.18 -4.10
CA CYS A 25 3.83 -5.56 -3.99
C CYS A 25 4.63 -6.36 -2.96
N ARG A 26 3.97 -7.37 -2.40
CA ARG A 26 4.57 -8.38 -1.53
C ARG A 26 4.30 -9.76 -2.09
N VAL A 27 5.36 -10.52 -2.34
CA VAL A 27 5.31 -11.86 -2.91
C VAL A 27 5.73 -12.87 -1.86
N SER A 28 4.98 -13.95 -1.69
CA SER A 28 5.37 -15.04 -0.79
C SER A 28 6.36 -15.98 -1.49
N THR A 29 7.32 -16.56 -0.75
CA THR A 29 8.43 -17.37 -1.30
C THR A 29 8.20 -18.88 -1.23
N ASP A 30 6.98 -19.34 -0.92
CA ASP A 30 6.74 -20.71 -0.50
C ASP A 30 6.66 -21.79 -1.63
N ASN A 31 6.74 -21.41 -2.93
CA ASN A 31 6.74 -22.37 -4.05
C ASN A 31 7.47 -21.86 -5.30
N GLU A 32 8.07 -22.77 -6.09
CA GLU A 32 8.76 -22.49 -7.36
C GLU A 32 7.89 -21.76 -8.42
N ASP A 33 6.58 -21.88 -8.36
CA ASP A 33 5.63 -21.13 -9.19
C ASP A 33 5.60 -19.61 -8.93
N GLN A 34 6.34 -19.14 -7.93
CA GLN A 34 6.26 -17.76 -7.44
C GLN A 34 7.22 -16.79 -8.11
N ALA A 35 8.31 -17.26 -8.71
CA ALA A 35 9.14 -16.41 -9.56
C ALA A 35 8.30 -15.86 -10.74
N ASN A 36 7.46 -16.73 -11.33
CA ASN A 36 6.47 -16.33 -12.33
C ASN A 36 5.41 -15.37 -11.78
N SER A 37 5.06 -15.51 -10.48
CA SER A 37 4.10 -14.62 -9.81
C SER A 37 4.69 -13.23 -9.55
N PHE A 38 5.99 -13.12 -9.23
CA PHE A 38 6.66 -11.84 -9.00
C PHE A 38 6.75 -11.01 -10.28
N GLU A 39 7.29 -11.59 -11.35
CA GLU A 39 7.37 -10.94 -12.65
C GLU A 39 5.99 -10.58 -13.21
N SER A 40 5.01 -11.48 -13.03
CA SER A 40 3.63 -11.24 -13.44
C SER A 40 3.00 -10.07 -12.70
N GLN A 41 3.26 -9.91 -11.40
CA GLN A 41 2.77 -8.78 -10.62
C GLN A 41 3.43 -7.47 -11.06
N GLN A 42 4.74 -7.47 -11.29
CA GLN A 42 5.44 -6.29 -11.78
C GLN A 42 4.92 -5.87 -13.16
N ARG A 43 4.75 -6.84 -14.07
CA ARG A 43 4.18 -6.60 -15.40
C ARG A 43 2.77 -6.04 -15.30
N TYR A 44 1.94 -6.58 -14.42
CA TYR A 44 0.58 -6.10 -14.19
C TYR A 44 0.56 -4.63 -13.73
N PHE A 45 1.36 -4.26 -12.71
CA PHE A 45 1.41 -2.88 -12.23
C PHE A 45 1.93 -1.93 -13.30
N ARG A 46 2.98 -2.33 -14.04
CA ARG A 46 3.51 -1.53 -15.15
C ARG A 46 2.43 -1.25 -16.18
N GLN A 47 1.77 -2.29 -16.68
CA GLN A 47 0.71 -2.16 -17.67
C GLN A 47 -0.48 -1.34 -17.14
N TYR A 48 -0.83 -1.49 -15.86
CA TYR A 48 -1.91 -0.74 -15.25
C TYR A 48 -1.60 0.77 -15.21
N ILE A 49 -0.38 1.14 -14.81
CA ILE A 49 0.06 2.53 -14.74
C ILE A 49 0.20 3.13 -16.15
N GLU A 50 0.82 2.41 -17.07
CA GLU A 50 1.04 2.86 -18.46
C GLU A 50 -0.26 3.06 -19.27
N ARG A 51 -1.36 2.39 -18.89
CA ARG A 51 -2.68 2.60 -19.51
C ARG A 51 -3.30 3.96 -19.16
N ASN A 52 -2.86 4.59 -18.10
CA ASN A 52 -3.35 5.91 -17.73
C ASN A 52 -2.42 6.99 -18.33
N PRO A 53 -2.89 7.83 -19.27
CA PRO A 53 -2.05 8.82 -19.94
C PRO A 53 -1.50 9.89 -18.99
N ASP A 54 -2.18 10.11 -17.86
CA ASP A 54 -1.82 11.14 -16.87
C ASP A 54 -0.80 10.64 -15.84
N TRP A 55 -0.38 9.37 -15.94
CA TRP A 55 0.52 8.74 -15.01
C TRP A 55 1.88 8.44 -15.64
N GLU A 56 2.91 8.52 -14.82
CA GLU A 56 4.28 8.11 -15.14
C GLU A 56 4.77 7.15 -14.07
N LEU A 57 5.23 5.97 -14.46
CA LEU A 57 5.77 4.98 -13.53
C LEU A 57 7.11 5.49 -12.96
N TYR A 58 7.14 5.74 -11.66
CA TYR A 58 8.38 6.03 -10.93
C TYR A 58 9.17 4.74 -10.70
N GLU A 59 8.64 3.83 -9.89
CA GLU A 59 9.30 2.55 -9.56
C GLU A 59 8.28 1.53 -9.01
N ILE A 60 8.62 0.24 -9.12
CA ILE A 60 7.88 -0.86 -8.49
C ILE A 60 8.72 -1.39 -7.34
N PHE A 61 8.27 -1.12 -6.12
CA PHE A 61 8.86 -1.63 -4.89
C PHE A 61 8.29 -2.99 -4.56
N ALA A 62 9.15 -3.98 -4.30
CA ALA A 62 8.69 -5.33 -4.07
C ALA A 62 9.48 -6.00 -2.95
N ASP A 63 8.77 -6.40 -1.89
CA ASP A 63 9.32 -7.22 -0.83
C ASP A 63 8.94 -8.68 -1.02
N GLU A 64 9.91 -9.58 -0.84
CA GLU A 64 9.64 -11.00 -0.73
C GLU A 64 8.92 -11.27 0.59
N GLY A 65 7.74 -11.89 0.53
CA GLY A 65 6.98 -12.32 1.69
C GLY A 65 7.63 -13.56 2.30
N ILE A 66 7.86 -13.52 3.59
CA ILE A 66 8.52 -14.58 4.33
C ILE A 66 7.49 -15.48 4.96
N SER A 67 7.68 -16.79 4.81
CA SER A 67 7.07 -17.79 5.69
C SER A 67 7.61 -17.63 7.12
N GLY A 68 6.71 -17.45 8.04
CA GLY A 68 6.66 -17.77 9.47
C GLY A 68 7.82 -17.46 10.42
N THR A 69 9.07 -17.32 10.04
CA THR A 69 10.18 -17.32 11.03
C THR A 69 11.32 -16.34 10.78
N ASN A 70 11.33 -15.55 9.71
CA ASN A 70 12.45 -14.66 9.44
C ASN A 70 12.00 -13.21 9.28
N THR A 71 12.30 -12.38 10.29
CA THR A 71 12.10 -10.92 10.33
C THR A 71 13.01 -10.19 9.35
N LYS A 72 13.09 -10.62 8.10
CA LYS A 72 13.72 -9.78 7.08
C LYS A 72 12.94 -8.46 7.03
N LYS A 73 13.64 -7.40 7.34
CA LYS A 73 13.13 -6.03 7.31
C LYS A 73 12.52 -5.80 5.93
N ARG A 74 11.31 -5.27 5.86
CA ARG A 74 10.64 -4.84 4.63
C ARG A 74 11.42 -3.66 4.03
N LYS A 75 12.55 -3.97 3.39
CA LYS A 75 13.50 -2.98 2.91
C LYS A 75 12.87 -2.09 1.84
N GLU A 76 12.15 -2.71 0.91
CA GLU A 76 11.54 -1.99 -0.20
C GLU A 76 10.34 -1.16 0.26
N PHE A 77 9.54 -1.65 1.20
CA PHE A 77 8.49 -0.84 1.82
C PHE A 77 9.07 0.40 2.52
N ASN A 78 10.10 0.21 3.34
CA ASN A 78 10.72 1.33 4.05
C ASN A 78 11.38 2.32 3.09
N ARG A 79 12.01 1.84 2.02
CA ARG A 79 12.58 2.68 0.96
C ARG A 79 11.49 3.46 0.24
N MET A 80 10.39 2.82 -0.12
CA MET A 80 9.23 3.48 -0.72
C MET A 80 8.67 4.60 0.17
N ILE A 81 8.50 4.34 1.48
CA ILE A 81 8.03 5.36 2.43
C ILE A 81 9.00 6.53 2.52
N ALA A 82 10.32 6.28 2.50
CA ALA A 82 11.33 7.33 2.51
C ALA A 82 11.25 8.19 1.22
N CYS A 83 11.18 7.57 0.05
CA CYS A 83 11.02 8.27 -1.23
C CYS A 83 9.72 9.11 -1.27
N ALA A 84 8.61 8.54 -0.77
CA ALA A 84 7.34 9.26 -0.67
C ALA A 84 7.45 10.53 0.19
N LYS A 85 8.11 10.42 1.35
CA LYS A 85 8.34 11.58 2.26
C LYS A 85 9.24 12.64 1.64
N ASN A 86 10.15 12.25 0.75
CA ASN A 86 11.00 13.16 -0.01
C ASN A 86 10.27 13.86 -1.17
N GLY A 87 9.06 13.39 -1.52
CA GLY A 87 8.31 13.93 -2.65
C GLY A 87 8.76 13.41 -4.01
N ASP A 88 9.37 12.23 -4.06
CA ASP A 88 9.87 11.63 -5.30
C ASP A 88 8.73 11.20 -6.24
N PHE A 89 7.54 10.93 -5.68
CA PHE A 89 6.31 10.57 -6.39
C PHE A 89 5.06 10.98 -5.59
N ASP A 90 3.89 10.96 -6.26
CA ASP A 90 2.64 11.53 -5.74
C ASP A 90 1.60 10.48 -5.37
N LEU A 91 1.77 9.24 -5.87
CA LEU A 91 0.76 8.19 -5.74
C LEU A 91 1.42 6.82 -5.58
N ILE A 92 0.86 5.99 -4.71
CA ILE A 92 1.22 4.58 -4.56
C ILE A 92 0.03 3.72 -5.00
N ILE A 93 0.29 2.67 -5.79
CA ILE A 93 -0.71 1.66 -6.15
C ILE A 93 -0.29 0.33 -5.53
N THR A 94 -1.23 -0.33 -4.86
CA THR A 94 -1.06 -1.66 -4.28
C THR A 94 -2.34 -2.46 -4.41
N LYS A 95 -2.28 -3.79 -4.26
CA LYS A 95 -3.46 -4.64 -4.43
C LYS A 95 -4.45 -4.47 -3.30
N GLU A 96 -4.03 -4.63 -2.06
CA GLU A 96 -4.92 -4.68 -0.90
C GLU A 96 -4.28 -4.09 0.36
N ILE A 97 -5.14 -3.52 1.21
CA ILE A 97 -4.72 -2.83 2.44
C ILE A 97 -4.07 -3.79 3.44
N SER A 98 -4.55 -5.04 3.51
CA SER A 98 -4.06 -6.07 4.42
C SER A 98 -2.61 -6.48 4.16
N ARG A 99 -2.10 -6.21 2.95
CA ARG A 99 -0.74 -6.55 2.52
C ARG A 99 0.17 -5.35 2.36
N PHE A 100 -0.36 -4.14 2.48
CA PHE A 100 0.41 -2.91 2.33
C PHE A 100 1.43 -2.75 3.46
N ALA A 101 1.02 -2.88 4.73
CA ALA A 101 1.93 -2.91 5.86
C ALA A 101 1.96 -4.30 6.55
N ARG A 102 2.24 -4.37 7.84
CA ARG A 102 2.28 -5.64 8.59
C ARG A 102 0.89 -6.22 8.81
N ASN A 103 -0.05 -5.34 9.03
CA ASN A 103 -1.46 -5.61 9.27
C ASN A 103 -2.29 -4.43 8.78
N THR A 104 -3.61 -4.56 8.82
CA THR A 104 -4.55 -3.53 8.37
C THR A 104 -4.39 -2.22 9.14
N LEU A 105 -4.18 -2.26 10.46
CA LEU A 105 -4.02 -1.05 11.29
C LEU A 105 -2.75 -0.28 10.94
N ASP A 106 -1.62 -0.97 10.77
CA ASP A 106 -0.39 -0.36 10.32
C ASP A 106 -0.54 0.24 8.91
N SER A 107 -1.27 -0.45 8.02
CA SER A 107 -1.54 0.05 6.67
C SER A 107 -2.32 1.36 6.70
N ILE A 108 -3.36 1.46 7.53
CA ILE A 108 -4.15 2.68 7.72
C ILE A 108 -3.27 3.80 8.30
N TYR A 109 -2.42 3.49 9.28
CA TYR A 109 -1.49 4.45 9.86
C TYR A 109 -0.56 5.04 8.80
N TYR A 110 0.13 4.19 8.02
CA TYR A 110 1.03 4.65 6.96
C TYR A 110 0.28 5.43 5.86
N THR A 111 -0.91 5.03 5.52
CA THR A 111 -1.76 5.73 4.55
C THR A 111 -2.06 7.17 4.99
N ARG A 112 -2.40 7.37 6.27
CA ARG A 112 -2.62 8.70 6.85
C ARG A 112 -1.33 9.52 6.90
N GLU A 113 -0.20 8.90 7.24
CA GLU A 113 1.10 9.57 7.22
C GLU A 113 1.49 10.01 5.80
N LEU A 114 1.33 9.16 4.80
CA LEU A 114 1.59 9.49 3.39
C LEU A 114 0.72 10.65 2.91
N LYS A 115 -0.55 10.69 3.30
CA LYS A 115 -1.47 11.79 2.97
C LYS A 115 -0.98 13.14 3.50
N LYS A 116 -0.34 13.18 4.69
CA LYS A 116 0.26 14.41 5.23
C LYS A 116 1.41 14.94 4.36
N HIS A 117 2.08 14.06 3.63
CA HIS A 117 3.13 14.40 2.68
C HIS A 117 2.63 14.60 1.24
N GLY A 118 1.29 14.65 1.04
CA GLY A 118 0.69 14.85 -0.27
C GLY A 118 0.68 13.60 -1.16
N VAL A 119 1.01 12.43 -0.61
CA VAL A 119 1.07 11.17 -1.37
C VAL A 119 -0.22 10.37 -1.15
N GLY A 120 -0.93 10.07 -2.25
CA GLY A 120 -2.11 9.21 -2.25
C GLY A 120 -1.75 7.72 -2.28
N VAL A 121 -2.73 6.87 -1.91
CA VAL A 121 -2.62 5.41 -2.03
C VAL A 121 -3.90 4.86 -2.65
N ILE A 122 -3.76 4.00 -3.66
CA ILE A 122 -4.86 3.23 -4.27
C ILE A 122 -4.73 1.76 -3.87
N PHE A 123 -5.73 1.25 -3.17
CA PHE A 123 -5.91 -0.16 -2.87
C PHE A 123 -6.90 -0.76 -3.86
N MET A 124 -6.39 -1.48 -4.87
CA MET A 124 -7.17 -1.89 -6.04
C MET A 124 -8.28 -2.87 -5.68
N ASN A 125 -8.00 -3.90 -4.88
CA ASN A 125 -8.96 -4.94 -4.50
C ASN A 125 -10.00 -4.43 -3.49
N ASP A 126 -9.60 -3.46 -2.65
CA ASP A 126 -10.50 -2.85 -1.66
C ASP A 126 -11.31 -1.69 -2.24
N ASN A 127 -11.00 -1.30 -3.50
CA ASN A 127 -11.62 -0.16 -4.19
C ASN A 127 -11.56 1.13 -3.36
N ILE A 128 -10.40 1.38 -2.75
CA ILE A 128 -10.12 2.59 -1.95
C ILE A 128 -9.05 3.42 -2.65
N ASN A 129 -9.38 4.67 -2.92
CA ASN A 129 -8.43 5.70 -3.33
C ASN A 129 -8.41 6.78 -2.26
N THR A 130 -7.28 6.97 -1.60
CA THR A 130 -7.16 7.88 -0.46
C THR A 130 -7.28 9.37 -0.83
N LEU A 131 -7.31 9.66 -2.13
CA LEU A 131 -7.56 11.01 -2.65
C LEU A 131 -9.06 11.33 -2.76
N ASP A 132 -9.92 10.31 -2.67
CA ASP A 132 -11.37 10.48 -2.72
C ASP A 132 -11.90 11.05 -1.40
N GLY A 133 -13.02 11.79 -1.46
CA GLY A 133 -13.60 12.47 -0.30
C GLY A 133 -14.15 11.52 0.78
N ASP A 134 -14.56 10.30 0.41
CA ASP A 134 -15.10 9.27 1.30
C ASP A 134 -14.06 8.26 1.83
N ALA A 135 -12.81 8.39 1.38
CA ALA A 135 -11.74 7.45 1.71
C ALA A 135 -11.51 7.33 3.23
N GLU A 136 -11.54 8.43 3.96
CA GLU A 136 -11.31 8.41 5.41
C GLU A 136 -12.43 7.67 6.15
N LEU A 137 -13.68 7.78 5.71
CA LEU A 137 -14.78 7.00 6.26
C LEU A 137 -14.57 5.50 6.05
N ARG A 138 -14.19 5.10 4.84
CA ARG A 138 -13.88 3.68 4.53
C ARG A 138 -12.73 3.16 5.36
N LEU A 139 -11.65 3.92 5.49
CA LEU A 139 -10.51 3.56 6.33
C LEU A 139 -10.88 3.45 7.82
N ALA A 140 -11.74 4.34 8.32
CA ALA A 140 -12.23 4.30 9.70
C ALA A 140 -13.05 3.03 9.97
N ILE A 141 -13.95 2.64 9.05
CA ILE A 141 -14.72 1.40 9.14
C ILE A 141 -13.80 0.18 9.16
N MET A 142 -12.83 0.11 8.23
CA MET A 142 -11.85 -1.00 8.18
C MET A 142 -10.99 -1.07 9.45
N SER A 143 -10.61 0.08 10.00
CA SER A 143 -9.88 0.15 11.27
C SER A 143 -10.68 -0.45 12.41
N SER A 144 -11.96 -0.14 12.51
CA SER A 144 -12.86 -0.68 13.55
C SER A 144 -13.02 -2.21 13.43
N ILE A 145 -13.16 -2.72 12.21
CA ILE A 145 -13.25 -4.16 11.95
C ILE A 145 -11.94 -4.85 12.37
N ALA A 146 -10.79 -4.32 11.94
CA ALA A 146 -9.48 -4.89 12.25
C ALA A 146 -9.16 -4.88 13.75
N GLN A 147 -9.58 -3.85 14.47
CA GLN A 147 -9.47 -3.78 15.94
C GLN A 147 -10.30 -4.87 16.62
N GLU A 148 -11.53 -5.06 16.18
CA GLU A 148 -12.44 -6.08 16.74
C GLU A 148 -11.92 -7.50 16.47
N GLU A 149 -11.38 -7.78 15.28
CA GLU A 149 -10.76 -9.07 14.97
C GLU A 149 -9.54 -9.34 15.86
N SER A 150 -8.68 -8.34 16.06
CA SER A 150 -7.53 -8.43 16.95
C SER A 150 -7.94 -8.71 18.39
N ARG A 151 -9.00 -8.07 18.88
CA ARG A 151 -9.56 -8.31 20.23
C ARG A 151 -10.05 -9.74 20.38
N LYS A 152 -10.87 -10.24 19.45
CA LYS A 152 -11.39 -11.62 19.46
C LYS A 152 -10.28 -12.66 19.43
N THR A 153 -9.24 -12.44 18.63
CA THR A 153 -8.09 -13.34 18.57
C THR A 153 -7.35 -13.38 19.91
N SER A 154 -7.13 -12.22 20.54
CA SER A 154 -6.48 -12.14 21.84
C SER A 154 -7.27 -12.83 22.95
N GLU A 155 -8.60 -12.74 22.93
CA GLU A 155 -9.47 -13.42 23.89
C GLU A 155 -9.46 -14.94 23.72
N ARG A 156 -9.46 -15.44 22.48
CA ARG A 156 -9.36 -16.89 22.17
C ARG A 156 -8.05 -17.51 22.65
N VAL A 157 -6.95 -16.76 22.59
CA VAL A 157 -5.64 -17.23 23.08
C VAL A 157 -5.58 -17.29 24.61
N LYS A 158 -6.31 -16.42 25.32
CA LYS A 158 -6.35 -16.38 26.79
C LYS A 158 -7.21 -17.50 27.39
N CYS A 159 -8.24 -17.96 26.69
CA CYS A 159 -9.21 -18.95 27.20
C CYS A 159 -8.62 -20.34 27.51
N PRO A 160 -7.72 -20.92 26.69
CA PRO A 160 -7.13 -22.22 26.99
C PRO A 160 -6.15 -22.23 28.19
N VAL A 161 -5.51 -21.10 28.49
CA VAL A 161 -4.55 -20.99 29.61
C VAL A 161 -5.25 -21.04 30.96
N LEU A 162 -6.46 -20.48 31.06
CA LEU A 162 -7.28 -20.53 32.29
C LEU A 162 -7.84 -21.94 32.57
N GLN A 163 -8.19 -22.70 31.55
CA GLN A 163 -8.68 -24.09 31.73
C GLN A 163 -7.58 -25.06 32.15
N ALA A 164 -6.36 -24.88 31.69
CA ALA A 164 -5.22 -25.71 32.07
C ALA A 164 -4.83 -25.52 33.55
N HIS A 165 -5.05 -24.32 34.13
CA HIS A 165 -4.74 -24.06 35.55
C HIS A 165 -5.77 -24.61 36.51
N ILE A 166 -7.01 -24.81 36.07
CA ILE A 166 -8.09 -25.38 36.91
C ILE A 166 -7.99 -26.92 36.98
N LEU A 167 -7.40 -27.56 35.99
CA LEU A 167 -7.28 -29.02 35.91
C LEU A 167 -5.97 -29.59 36.53
N SER A 168 -5.02 -28.71 36.91
CA SER A 168 -3.74 -29.12 37.56
C SER A 168 -3.72 -28.94 39.09
N GLY A 169 -4.85 -28.65 39.70
CA GLY A 169 -5.00 -28.57 41.15
C GLY A 169 -5.49 -29.87 41.78
N HIS A 170 -4.56 -30.86 41.87
CA HIS A 170 -4.64 -31.93 42.86
C HIS A 170 -3.22 -32.29 43.29
#